data_266d90860505888a0474fb6313f473d5
#
_entry.id   266d90860505888a0474fb6313f473d5
#
_cell.length_a   1.000
_cell.length_b   1.000
_cell.length_c   1.000
_cell.angle_alpha   90.00
_cell.angle_beta   90.00
_cell.angle_gamma   90.00
#
_symmetry.space_group_name_H-M   'P 1'
#
loop_
_entity.id
_entity.type
_entity.pdbx_description
1 polymer ?
#
loop_
_entity_poly.entity_id
_entity_poly.type
_entity_poly.pdbx_seq_one_letter_code
_entity_poly.pdbx_strand_id
1 'polypeptide(L)'
;NMKKQVRWGLAKDDVTPQDIFRLTNEGPSERAIIAKYCIQDCNLVHHLTNKIDAVTGFIEMAKICSVPINFLVMRGQGIKLTSYIAKKCREKNALMPVLEKPEFDDGYEGAIVLDPKCNLYLDNPVACVDYSSLYPSSMISENLSHDSKVWTKEYDLYGNLLKTTGVYDKVKGVFIYDNLPDYEYVDIEYDTFRWEKNQRGKSEKVLSGKKLCRFAQFPDGKKGIMPSILEELLSSRKATRKLIPLQTDEFMKNVLDKRQLSYKLTANSLYGQCGAKTSTFYEKDVAASTTATGRKLLTYGKRVIEECYGDIVVNTHCHGKVHSNAEYVYGDTDSVFFTFNLKTLDGEDIRGQKALDITIELAQEAGELATKFLKKPHDLEYEKTFMPFCLLSKKRYVGMLYELDPNKGKRKSMGIVLKRRDNAPIVKDVYGGIIDILMKEKDVEKAIDFLHSCLQNIIDEKYPLDKLI
;
A
#
# COMPACT_ATOMS: atom_id res chain seq x y z
N ASN A 1 -8.60 -19.15 -3.52
CA ASN A 1 -8.92 -19.86 -2.26
C ASN A 1 -10.42 -19.94 -1.92
N MET A 2 -11.28 -19.19 -2.56
CA MET A 2 -12.74 -19.34 -2.42
C MET A 2 -13.24 -20.70 -2.96
N LYS A 3 -12.61 -21.29 -3.99
CA LYS A 3 -12.98 -22.63 -4.49
C LYS A 3 -12.90 -23.73 -3.42
N LYS A 4 -12.04 -23.61 -2.41
CA LYS A 4 -11.91 -24.58 -1.29
C LYS A 4 -13.00 -24.43 -0.20
N GLN A 5 -13.78 -23.37 -0.21
CA GLN A 5 -14.84 -23.13 0.78
C GLN A 5 -16.26 -23.36 0.25
N VAL A 6 -16.39 -23.64 -1.04
CA VAL A 6 -17.69 -23.95 -1.67
C VAL A 6 -17.95 -25.45 -1.51
N ARG A 7 -19.09 -25.80 -0.91
CA ARG A 7 -19.54 -27.21 -0.85
C ARG A 7 -19.71 -27.76 -2.28
N TRP A 8 -19.47 -29.06 -2.48
CA TRP A 8 -19.54 -29.70 -3.80
C TRP A 8 -20.83 -29.39 -4.57
N GLY A 9 -21.98 -29.31 -3.90
CA GLY A 9 -23.25 -28.92 -4.52
C GLY A 9 -23.38 -27.46 -4.99
N LEU A 10 -22.38 -26.62 -4.65
CA LEU A 10 -22.28 -25.22 -5.08
C LEU A 10 -21.13 -25.01 -6.08
N ALA A 11 -20.41 -26.08 -6.43
CA ALA A 11 -19.36 -26.01 -7.44
C ALA A 11 -19.96 -25.75 -8.83
N LYS A 12 -19.23 -24.99 -9.63
CA LYS A 12 -19.59 -24.71 -11.01
C LYS A 12 -19.11 -25.87 -11.90
N ASP A 13 -19.99 -26.38 -12.76
CA ASP A 13 -19.60 -27.26 -13.84
C ASP A 13 -18.70 -26.51 -14.83
N ASP A 14 -17.80 -27.21 -15.50
CA ASP A 14 -16.93 -26.58 -16.49
C ASP A 14 -17.57 -26.73 -17.87
N VAL A 15 -18.08 -25.62 -18.39
CA VAL A 15 -18.74 -25.54 -19.71
C VAL A 15 -18.04 -24.45 -20.51
N THR A 16 -17.40 -24.86 -21.59
CA THR A 16 -16.68 -23.97 -22.49
C THR A 16 -17.62 -23.28 -23.47
N PRO A 17 -17.21 -22.15 -24.12
CA PRO A 17 -18.02 -21.55 -25.19
C PRO A 17 -18.35 -22.53 -26.33
N GLN A 18 -17.40 -23.40 -26.70
CA GLN A 18 -17.65 -24.45 -27.72
C GLN A 18 -18.72 -25.44 -27.26
N ASP A 19 -18.70 -25.83 -25.97
CA ASP A 19 -19.74 -26.71 -25.41
C ASP A 19 -21.11 -26.03 -25.46
N ILE A 20 -21.19 -24.74 -25.16
CA ILE A 20 -22.47 -24.00 -25.24
C ILE A 20 -23.02 -24.06 -26.67
N PHE A 21 -22.21 -23.79 -27.70
CA PHE A 21 -22.64 -23.85 -29.10
C PHE A 21 -23.08 -25.27 -29.50
N ARG A 22 -22.32 -26.30 -29.11
CA ARG A 22 -22.63 -27.70 -29.40
C ARG A 22 -23.90 -28.14 -28.70
N LEU A 23 -24.00 -28.01 -27.40
CA LEU A 23 -25.11 -28.43 -26.55
C LEU A 23 -26.41 -27.69 -26.90
N THR A 24 -26.37 -26.47 -27.41
CA THR A 24 -27.54 -25.71 -27.84
C THR A 24 -28.25 -26.41 -29.00
N ASN A 25 -27.53 -27.07 -29.91
CA ASN A 25 -28.03 -27.69 -31.11
C ASN A 25 -28.38 -29.18 -30.96
N GLU A 26 -27.89 -29.85 -29.87
CA GLU A 26 -28.06 -31.30 -29.71
C GLU A 26 -29.46 -31.68 -29.25
N GLY A 27 -29.97 -31.18 -28.11
CA GLY A 27 -31.30 -31.60 -27.65
C GLY A 27 -31.77 -30.86 -26.38
N PRO A 28 -33.00 -31.21 -25.88
CA PRO A 28 -33.50 -30.59 -24.65
C PRO A 28 -32.70 -30.93 -23.40
N SER A 29 -32.17 -32.14 -23.29
CA SER A 29 -31.33 -32.57 -22.16
C SER A 29 -30.00 -31.80 -22.09
N GLU A 30 -29.41 -31.56 -23.24
CA GLU A 30 -28.15 -30.84 -23.40
C GLU A 30 -28.35 -29.34 -23.13
N ARG A 31 -29.45 -28.77 -23.61
CA ARG A 31 -29.84 -27.39 -23.25
C ARG A 31 -30.10 -27.22 -21.75
N ALA A 32 -30.59 -28.26 -21.06
CA ALA A 32 -30.79 -28.23 -19.62
C ALA A 32 -29.43 -28.11 -18.86
N ILE A 33 -28.34 -28.65 -19.40
CA ILE A 33 -27.00 -28.49 -18.85
C ILE A 33 -26.58 -27.03 -18.91
N ILE A 34 -26.81 -26.35 -20.03
CA ILE A 34 -26.53 -24.91 -20.20
C ILE A 34 -27.36 -24.08 -19.22
N ALA A 35 -28.65 -24.41 -19.09
CA ALA A 35 -29.54 -23.70 -18.15
C ALA A 35 -29.09 -23.86 -16.69
N LYS A 36 -28.71 -25.08 -16.27
CA LYS A 36 -28.16 -25.36 -14.96
C LYS A 36 -26.85 -24.56 -14.72
N TYR A 37 -25.95 -24.53 -15.71
CA TYR A 37 -24.74 -23.74 -15.64
C TYR A 37 -25.02 -22.25 -15.44
N CYS A 38 -25.94 -21.68 -16.21
CA CYS A 38 -26.32 -20.27 -16.10
C CYS A 38 -26.93 -19.93 -14.73
N ILE A 39 -27.85 -20.78 -14.23
CA ILE A 39 -28.43 -20.62 -12.90
C ILE A 39 -27.36 -20.67 -11.82
N GLN A 40 -26.39 -21.56 -11.94
CA GLN A 40 -25.30 -21.69 -10.97
C GLN A 40 -24.36 -20.48 -11.00
N ASP A 41 -24.14 -19.87 -12.16
CA ASP A 41 -23.38 -18.60 -12.25
C ASP A 41 -24.06 -17.47 -11.46
N CYS A 42 -25.37 -17.32 -11.59
CA CYS A 42 -26.14 -16.35 -10.81
C CYS A 42 -26.09 -16.64 -9.30
N ASN A 43 -26.26 -17.90 -8.91
CA ASN A 43 -26.18 -18.32 -7.51
C ASN A 43 -24.79 -18.05 -6.91
N LEU A 44 -23.73 -18.28 -7.67
CA LEU A 44 -22.35 -18.02 -7.20
C LEU A 44 -22.11 -16.52 -6.97
N VAL A 45 -22.63 -15.63 -7.81
CA VAL A 45 -22.56 -14.18 -7.59
C VAL A 45 -23.27 -13.81 -6.29
N HIS A 46 -24.46 -14.36 -6.04
CA HIS A 46 -25.20 -14.12 -4.81
C HIS A 46 -24.43 -14.61 -3.56
N HIS A 47 -23.92 -15.85 -3.61
CA HIS A 47 -23.09 -16.37 -2.52
C HIS A 47 -21.82 -15.56 -2.29
N LEU A 48 -21.19 -15.06 -3.36
CA LEU A 48 -20.00 -14.21 -3.27
C LEU A 48 -20.33 -12.88 -2.58
N THR A 49 -21.41 -12.23 -2.99
CA THR A 49 -21.88 -10.97 -2.41
C THR A 49 -22.13 -11.11 -0.91
N ASN A 50 -22.79 -12.21 -0.51
CA ASN A 50 -23.02 -12.52 0.90
C ASN A 50 -21.71 -12.85 1.65
N LYS A 51 -20.80 -13.60 1.03
CA LYS A 51 -19.53 -14.00 1.67
C LYS A 51 -18.60 -12.81 1.95
N ILE A 52 -18.53 -11.83 1.05
CA ILE A 52 -17.76 -10.59 1.25
C ILE A 52 -18.54 -9.55 2.06
N ASP A 53 -19.83 -9.82 2.32
CA ASP A 53 -20.75 -8.91 3.02
C ASP A 53 -20.71 -7.49 2.42
N ALA A 54 -20.96 -7.42 1.12
CA ALA A 54 -20.84 -6.19 0.34
C ALA A 54 -21.87 -5.13 0.78
N VAL A 55 -23.08 -5.56 1.11
CA VAL A 55 -24.19 -4.66 1.46
C VAL A 55 -23.90 -3.89 2.73
N THR A 56 -23.46 -4.58 3.80
CA THR A 56 -23.04 -3.92 5.06
C THR A 56 -21.91 -2.92 4.82
N GLY A 57 -20.93 -3.30 3.98
CA GLY A 57 -19.84 -2.41 3.60
C GLY A 57 -20.32 -1.14 2.89
N PHE A 58 -21.27 -1.26 1.96
CA PHE A 58 -21.87 -0.10 1.29
C PHE A 58 -22.69 0.76 2.24
N ILE A 59 -23.47 0.17 3.17
CA ILE A 59 -24.23 0.90 4.18
C ILE A 59 -23.30 1.72 5.07
N GLU A 60 -22.25 1.13 5.61
CA GLU A 60 -21.32 1.84 6.49
C GLU A 60 -20.55 2.95 5.73
N MET A 61 -20.14 2.69 4.48
CA MET A 61 -19.50 3.72 3.64
C MET A 61 -20.49 4.86 3.30
N ALA A 62 -21.74 4.55 2.96
CA ALA A 62 -22.77 5.54 2.67
C ALA A 62 -23.06 6.46 3.86
N LYS A 63 -23.11 5.88 5.08
CA LYS A 63 -23.28 6.63 6.33
C LYS A 63 -22.12 7.60 6.58
N ILE A 64 -20.88 7.12 6.45
CA ILE A 64 -19.68 7.95 6.67
C ILE A 64 -19.63 9.09 5.66
N CYS A 65 -19.75 8.78 4.37
CA CYS A 65 -19.61 9.75 3.29
C CYS A 65 -20.87 10.59 3.01
N SER A 66 -22.01 10.26 3.65
CA SER A 66 -23.31 10.92 3.45
C SER A 66 -23.76 10.95 1.99
N VAL A 67 -23.73 9.78 1.36
CA VAL A 67 -24.16 9.57 -0.05
C VAL A 67 -25.19 8.46 -0.13
N PRO A 68 -26.11 8.49 -1.12
CA PRO A 68 -26.97 7.35 -1.43
C PRO A 68 -26.14 6.11 -1.79
N ILE A 69 -26.59 4.93 -1.39
CA ILE A 69 -25.86 3.66 -1.61
C ILE A 69 -25.58 3.43 -3.10
N ASN A 70 -26.54 3.75 -3.99
CA ASN A 70 -26.36 3.58 -5.42
C ASN A 70 -25.20 4.41 -5.99
N PHE A 71 -24.84 5.56 -5.39
CA PHE A 71 -23.70 6.36 -5.83
C PHE A 71 -22.36 5.63 -5.65
N LEU A 72 -22.25 4.80 -4.60
CA LEU A 72 -21.04 4.02 -4.35
C LEU A 72 -20.81 2.97 -5.45
N VAL A 73 -21.87 2.47 -6.06
CA VAL A 73 -21.81 1.47 -7.13
C VAL A 73 -21.70 2.13 -8.51
N MET A 74 -22.51 3.17 -8.77
CA MET A 74 -22.71 3.72 -10.11
C MET A 74 -21.80 4.91 -10.44
N ARG A 75 -21.29 5.65 -9.45
CA ARG A 75 -20.61 6.94 -9.67
C ARG A 75 -19.14 6.97 -9.23
N GLY A 76 -18.57 5.83 -8.85
CA GLY A 76 -17.16 5.69 -8.49
C GLY A 76 -16.77 6.36 -7.17
N GLN A 77 -15.45 6.52 -6.95
CA GLN A 77 -14.90 6.92 -5.66
C GLN A 77 -14.93 8.44 -5.42
N GLY A 78 -14.89 9.27 -6.47
CA GLY A 78 -14.81 10.73 -6.33
C GLY A 78 -16.01 11.34 -5.63
N ILE A 79 -17.21 10.92 -6.01
CA ILE A 79 -18.46 11.51 -5.49
C ILE A 79 -18.61 11.35 -3.98
N LYS A 80 -18.22 10.20 -3.41
CA LYS A 80 -18.31 9.97 -1.97
C LYS A 80 -17.40 10.92 -1.19
N LEU A 81 -16.20 11.17 -1.71
CA LEU A 81 -15.22 12.07 -1.05
C LEU A 81 -15.64 13.52 -1.21
N THR A 82 -16.15 13.94 -2.37
CA THR A 82 -16.73 15.26 -2.56
C THR A 82 -17.86 15.52 -1.56
N SER A 83 -18.80 14.60 -1.42
CA SER A 83 -19.90 14.72 -0.45
C SER A 83 -19.39 14.78 0.99
N TYR A 84 -18.43 13.92 1.33
CA TYR A 84 -17.85 13.90 2.67
C TYR A 84 -17.15 15.22 3.02
N ILE A 85 -16.31 15.72 2.11
CA ILE A 85 -15.61 17.01 2.31
C ILE A 85 -16.61 18.18 2.39
N ALA A 86 -17.63 18.21 1.50
CA ALA A 86 -18.66 19.26 1.54
C ALA A 86 -19.41 19.26 2.88
N LYS A 87 -19.76 18.08 3.41
CA LYS A 87 -20.36 17.94 4.74
C LYS A 87 -19.43 18.50 5.82
N LYS A 88 -18.16 18.13 5.80
CA LYS A 88 -17.16 18.58 6.80
C LYS A 88 -16.87 20.07 6.71
N CYS A 89 -16.80 20.63 5.51
CA CYS A 89 -16.69 22.09 5.33
C CYS A 89 -17.88 22.81 5.94
N ARG A 90 -19.12 22.34 5.70
CA ARG A 90 -20.31 22.90 6.30
C ARG A 90 -20.29 22.83 7.84
N GLU A 91 -19.89 21.69 8.41
CA GLU A 91 -19.74 21.53 9.87
C GLU A 91 -18.72 22.51 10.47
N LYS A 92 -17.71 22.90 9.69
CA LYS A 92 -16.65 23.84 10.09
C LYS A 92 -16.92 25.30 9.65
N ASN A 93 -18.11 25.62 9.13
CA ASN A 93 -18.47 26.92 8.57
C ASN A 93 -17.51 27.40 7.46
N ALA A 94 -16.99 26.49 6.66
CA ALA A 94 -16.10 26.76 5.54
C ALA A 94 -16.78 26.45 4.20
N LEU A 95 -16.39 27.19 3.16
CA LEU A 95 -16.86 26.97 1.80
C LEU A 95 -15.82 26.15 1.03
N MET A 96 -16.31 25.25 0.17
CA MET A 96 -15.45 24.63 -0.82
C MET A 96 -15.22 25.63 -1.97
N PRO A 97 -13.95 25.97 -2.30
CA PRO A 97 -13.69 26.87 -3.41
C PRO A 97 -13.98 26.19 -4.76
N VAL A 98 -14.36 27.00 -5.74
CA VAL A 98 -14.32 26.59 -7.14
C VAL A 98 -12.87 26.75 -7.61
N LEU A 99 -12.18 25.63 -7.81
CA LEU A 99 -10.78 25.64 -8.20
C LEU A 99 -10.65 25.64 -9.72
N GLU A 100 -9.81 26.52 -10.25
CA GLU A 100 -9.41 26.49 -11.66
C GLU A 100 -8.54 25.25 -11.91
N LYS A 101 -8.90 24.48 -12.91
CA LYS A 101 -8.13 23.29 -13.31
C LYS A 101 -7.13 23.69 -14.38
N PRO A 102 -5.85 23.30 -14.24
CA PRO A 102 -4.86 23.60 -15.25
C PRO A 102 -5.20 22.86 -16.55
N GLU A 103 -5.00 23.55 -17.69
CA GLU A 103 -5.17 22.93 -19.02
C GLU A 103 -4.19 21.77 -19.23
N PHE A 104 -2.94 21.97 -18.80
CA PHE A 104 -1.88 20.98 -18.81
C PHE A 104 -1.47 20.60 -17.38
N ASP A 105 -1.33 19.31 -17.15
CA ASP A 105 -0.85 18.77 -15.89
C ASP A 105 0.25 17.75 -16.16
N ASP A 106 1.50 18.15 -15.91
CA ASP A 106 2.68 17.29 -16.04
C ASP A 106 2.78 16.23 -14.92
N GLY A 107 1.78 16.18 -14.05
CA GLY A 107 1.77 15.29 -12.90
C GLY A 107 2.75 15.74 -11.82
N TYR A 108 2.99 14.86 -10.88
CA TYR A 108 4.00 15.01 -9.81
C TYR A 108 4.63 13.65 -9.52
N GLU A 109 5.70 13.67 -8.74
CA GLU A 109 6.35 12.43 -8.34
C GLU A 109 5.55 11.73 -7.24
N GLY A 110 5.24 10.45 -7.47
CA GLY A 110 4.51 9.63 -6.53
C GLY A 110 5.41 9.05 -5.42
N ALA A 111 4.99 7.90 -4.91
CA ALA A 111 5.77 7.13 -3.95
C ALA A 111 7.12 6.68 -4.51
N ILE A 112 8.12 6.61 -3.65
CA ILE A 112 9.38 5.98 -3.99
C ILE A 112 9.30 4.48 -3.74
N VAL A 113 9.86 3.70 -4.66
CA VAL A 113 10.17 2.29 -4.48
C VAL A 113 11.67 2.15 -4.57
N LEU A 114 12.32 1.89 -3.44
CA LEU A 114 13.77 1.77 -3.36
C LEU A 114 14.25 0.55 -4.16
N ASP A 115 15.49 0.59 -4.64
CA ASP A 115 16.05 -0.50 -5.43
C ASP A 115 16.21 -1.75 -4.57
N PRO A 116 15.66 -2.91 -5.00
CA PRO A 116 15.69 -4.12 -4.21
C PRO A 116 17.07 -4.79 -4.28
N LYS A 117 17.57 -5.26 -3.16
CA LYS A 117 18.69 -6.21 -3.12
C LYS A 117 18.14 -7.61 -3.41
N CYS A 118 17.93 -7.90 -4.70
CA CYS A 118 17.35 -9.16 -5.16
C CYS A 118 18.23 -10.34 -4.75
N ASN A 119 17.68 -11.24 -3.93
CA ASN A 119 18.37 -12.42 -3.44
C ASN A 119 17.38 -13.44 -2.90
N LEU A 120 17.89 -14.65 -2.62
CA LEU A 120 17.22 -15.71 -1.89
C LEU A 120 17.77 -15.76 -0.46
N TYR A 121 17.01 -15.22 0.50
CA TYR A 121 17.32 -15.21 1.93
C TYR A 121 16.69 -16.44 2.57
N LEU A 122 17.45 -17.55 2.69
CA LEU A 122 16.91 -18.83 3.19
C LEU A 122 16.76 -18.85 4.71
N ASP A 123 17.88 -18.64 5.42
CA ASP A 123 17.97 -18.75 6.87
C ASP A 123 18.33 -17.42 7.57
N ASN A 124 18.42 -16.34 6.79
CA ASN A 124 18.62 -14.99 7.28
C ASN A 124 17.29 -14.26 7.21
N PRO A 125 16.63 -13.99 8.35
CA PRO A 125 15.31 -13.38 8.36
C PRO A 125 15.32 -11.96 7.81
N VAL A 126 14.26 -11.61 7.08
CA VAL A 126 14.03 -10.26 6.57
C VAL A 126 12.80 -9.68 7.25
N ALA A 127 13.02 -8.70 8.12
CA ALA A 127 11.95 -8.00 8.81
C ALA A 127 11.37 -6.88 7.95
N CYS A 128 10.13 -6.50 8.26
CA CYS A 128 9.41 -5.40 7.63
C CYS A 128 8.82 -4.51 8.71
N VAL A 129 9.13 -3.23 8.66
CA VAL A 129 8.45 -2.16 9.41
C VAL A 129 7.66 -1.31 8.43
N ASP A 130 6.52 -0.79 8.88
CA ASP A 130 5.55 -0.09 8.03
C ASP A 130 5.02 1.16 8.72
N TYR A 131 4.92 2.26 7.96
CA TYR A 131 4.32 3.49 8.49
C TYR A 131 2.80 3.38 8.56
N SER A 132 2.26 3.53 9.75
CA SER A 132 0.81 3.52 9.96
C SER A 132 0.13 4.71 9.25
N SER A 133 -0.59 4.43 8.16
CA SER A 133 -1.31 5.45 7.36
C SER A 133 -0.40 6.61 6.91
N LEU A 134 0.71 6.33 6.23
CA LEU A 134 1.76 7.29 5.87
C LEU A 134 1.23 8.63 5.32
N TYR A 135 0.43 8.63 4.27
CA TYR A 135 -0.02 9.86 3.63
C TYR A 135 -1.01 10.68 4.48
N PRO A 136 -2.05 10.08 5.09
CA PRO A 136 -2.87 10.79 6.07
C PRO A 136 -2.03 11.39 7.20
N SER A 137 -1.09 10.63 7.75
CA SER A 137 -0.20 11.08 8.82
C SER A 137 0.72 12.21 8.38
N SER A 138 1.23 12.17 7.14
CA SER A 138 2.05 13.25 6.56
C SER A 138 1.25 14.54 6.38
N MET A 139 0.00 14.44 5.91
CA MET A 139 -0.87 15.61 5.79
C MET A 139 -1.17 16.24 7.15
N ILE A 140 -1.34 15.41 8.19
CA ILE A 140 -1.60 15.88 9.55
C ILE A 140 -0.34 16.49 10.17
N SER A 141 0.80 15.79 10.10
CA SER A 141 2.04 16.23 10.76
C SER A 141 2.55 17.56 10.22
N GLU A 142 2.50 17.76 8.91
CA GLU A 142 2.97 18.97 8.23
C GLU A 142 1.85 19.98 7.94
N ASN A 143 0.62 19.71 8.42
CA ASN A 143 -0.55 20.55 8.21
C ASN A 143 -0.81 20.88 6.74
N LEU A 144 -0.76 19.85 5.86
CA LEU A 144 -0.90 20.02 4.42
C LEU A 144 -2.37 20.16 4.02
N SER A 145 -2.79 21.36 3.64
CA SER A 145 -4.17 21.68 3.32
C SER A 145 -4.24 22.86 2.36
N HIS A 146 -5.38 23.04 1.71
CA HIS A 146 -5.67 24.20 0.87
C HIS A 146 -5.58 25.52 1.64
N ASP A 147 -6.08 25.53 2.88
CA ASP A 147 -6.17 26.68 3.77
C ASP A 147 -4.90 26.94 4.60
N SER A 148 -3.92 26.05 4.57
CA SER A 148 -2.62 26.26 5.21
C SER A 148 -1.50 26.61 4.22
N LYS A 149 -1.73 26.49 2.91
CA LYS A 149 -0.75 26.83 1.89
C LYS A 149 -0.60 28.36 1.77
N VAL A 150 0.60 28.86 2.01
CA VAL A 150 0.93 30.31 2.02
C VAL A 150 1.38 30.79 0.66
N TRP A 151 2.42 30.16 0.12
CA TRP A 151 2.95 30.47 -1.20
C TRP A 151 3.67 29.27 -1.80
N THR A 152 3.93 29.35 -3.13
CA THR A 152 4.81 28.41 -3.82
C THR A 152 5.81 29.15 -4.68
N LYS A 153 7.02 28.60 -4.82
CA LYS A 153 8.10 29.09 -5.68
C LYS A 153 8.59 27.98 -6.56
N GLU A 154 8.63 28.22 -7.86
CA GLU A 154 9.13 27.26 -8.87
C GLU A 154 10.50 27.71 -9.36
N TYR A 155 11.45 26.79 -9.43
CA TYR A 155 12.82 27.00 -9.86
C TYR A 155 13.14 26.10 -11.04
N ASP A 156 13.99 26.58 -11.96
CA ASP A 156 14.57 25.75 -13.02
C ASP A 156 15.70 24.84 -12.47
N LEU A 157 16.32 24.06 -13.37
CA LEU A 157 17.44 23.18 -13.03
C LEU A 157 18.71 23.93 -12.57
N TYR A 158 18.81 25.22 -12.87
CA TYR A 158 19.94 26.10 -12.50
C TYR A 158 19.68 26.87 -11.21
N GLY A 159 18.49 26.71 -10.61
CA GLY A 159 18.10 27.42 -9.39
C GLY A 159 17.52 28.80 -9.62
N ASN A 160 17.24 29.20 -10.85
CA ASN A 160 16.58 30.48 -11.13
C ASN A 160 15.09 30.38 -10.80
N LEU A 161 14.55 31.44 -10.16
CA LEU A 161 13.14 31.53 -9.83
C LEU A 161 12.32 31.80 -11.10
N LEU A 162 11.43 30.86 -11.46
CA LEU A 162 10.57 30.96 -12.65
C LEU A 162 9.22 31.58 -12.33
N LYS A 163 8.60 31.14 -11.23
CA LYS A 163 7.24 31.51 -10.89
C LYS A 163 7.04 31.53 -9.37
N THR A 164 6.24 32.49 -8.93
CA THR A 164 5.79 32.56 -7.52
C THR A 164 4.27 32.70 -7.49
N THR A 165 3.61 31.95 -6.59
CA THR A 165 2.16 32.03 -6.36
C THR A 165 1.90 32.23 -4.87
N GLY A 166 0.83 32.94 -4.53
CA GLY A 166 0.45 33.28 -3.17
C GLY A 166 -0.23 34.65 -3.13
N VAL A 167 -0.82 34.99 -2.00
CA VAL A 167 -1.44 36.32 -1.81
C VAL A 167 -0.36 37.31 -1.42
N TYR A 168 0.01 38.19 -2.38
CA TYR A 168 1.12 39.12 -2.27
C TYR A 168 0.61 40.59 -2.11
N ASP A 169 1.06 41.24 -1.07
CA ASP A 169 0.83 42.69 -0.87
C ASP A 169 1.91 43.47 -1.64
N LYS A 170 1.50 44.07 -2.76
CA LYS A 170 2.41 44.87 -3.61
C LYS A 170 2.95 46.13 -2.95
N VAL A 171 2.22 46.68 -1.96
CA VAL A 171 2.62 47.90 -1.25
C VAL A 171 3.69 47.59 -0.22
N LYS A 172 3.49 46.53 0.54
CA LYS A 172 4.44 46.10 1.59
C LYS A 172 5.56 45.22 1.06
N GLY A 173 5.46 44.68 -0.15
CA GLY A 173 6.45 43.83 -0.74
C GLY A 173 6.55 42.43 -0.09
N VAL A 174 5.49 41.95 0.54
CA VAL A 174 5.49 40.70 1.31
C VAL A 174 4.25 39.85 1.02
N PHE A 175 4.34 38.52 1.26
CA PHE A 175 3.17 37.65 1.27
C PHE A 175 2.34 37.91 2.53
N ILE A 176 1.03 38.14 2.38
CA ILE A 176 0.14 38.59 3.47
C ILE A 176 0.09 37.56 4.61
N TYR A 177 0.15 36.28 4.29
CA TYR A 177 0.03 35.18 5.26
C TYR A 177 1.40 34.57 5.66
N ASP A 178 2.50 35.23 5.27
CA ASP A 178 3.85 34.82 5.67
C ASP A 178 4.31 35.62 6.90
N ASN A 179 5.04 34.99 7.80
CA ASN A 179 5.59 35.58 9.01
C ASN A 179 4.53 36.20 9.95
N LEU A 180 3.35 35.61 10.03
CA LEU A 180 2.33 36.03 11.00
C LEU A 180 2.78 35.73 12.43
N PRO A 181 2.42 36.58 13.41
CA PRO A 181 2.69 36.30 14.83
C PRO A 181 2.07 34.95 15.24
N ASP A 182 2.78 34.23 16.08
CA ASP A 182 2.36 32.94 16.65
C ASP A 182 2.20 31.78 15.65
N TYR A 183 2.52 31.99 14.35
CA TYR A 183 2.53 30.97 13.33
C TYR A 183 3.96 30.44 13.07
N GLU A 184 4.09 29.13 12.97
CA GLU A 184 5.28 28.47 12.44
C GLU A 184 5.03 28.09 10.97
N TYR A 185 6.11 27.80 10.23
CA TYR A 185 6.03 27.47 8.81
C TYR A 185 6.89 26.28 8.48
N VAL A 186 6.39 25.44 7.58
CA VAL A 186 7.13 24.30 7.05
C VAL A 186 7.26 24.47 5.54
N ASP A 187 8.49 24.37 5.07
CA ASP A 187 8.83 24.41 3.65
C ASP A 187 9.08 23.00 3.13
N ILE A 188 8.36 22.62 2.08
CA ILE A 188 8.48 21.32 1.44
C ILE A 188 8.89 21.51 0.00
N GLU A 189 10.04 20.93 -0.34
CA GLU A 189 10.59 20.92 -1.70
C GLU A 189 10.26 19.60 -2.39
N TYR A 190 9.93 19.66 -3.67
CA TYR A 190 9.79 18.50 -4.53
C TYR A 190 10.19 18.79 -5.97
N ASP A 191 10.59 17.75 -6.69
CA ASP A 191 11.02 17.86 -8.07
C ASP A 191 9.82 18.04 -9.02
N THR A 192 9.99 18.89 -10.03
CA THR A 192 9.02 19.11 -11.11
C THR A 192 9.49 18.44 -12.38
N PHE A 193 8.54 17.98 -13.19
CA PHE A 193 8.81 17.22 -14.42
C PHE A 193 8.00 17.79 -15.56
N ARG A 194 8.48 17.57 -16.78
CA ARG A 194 7.76 17.81 -18.03
C ARG A 194 7.82 16.58 -18.92
N TRP A 195 6.86 16.45 -19.81
CA TRP A 195 6.83 15.38 -20.79
C TRP A 195 7.50 15.83 -22.08
N GLU A 196 8.55 15.16 -22.48
CA GLU A 196 9.26 15.38 -23.75
C GLU A 196 9.15 14.15 -24.64
N LYS A 197 9.11 14.36 -25.95
CA LYS A 197 9.21 13.25 -26.92
C LYS A 197 10.68 12.94 -27.14
N ASN A 198 11.08 11.69 -26.89
CA ASN A 198 12.42 11.22 -27.21
C ASN A 198 12.59 11.05 -28.72
N GLN A 199 13.83 10.76 -29.17
CA GLN A 199 14.17 10.55 -30.60
C GLN A 199 13.33 9.45 -31.28
N ARG A 200 12.71 8.54 -30.50
CA ARG A 200 11.82 7.47 -31.02
C ARG A 200 10.34 7.85 -30.97
N GLY A 201 10.01 9.11 -30.68
CA GLY A 201 8.64 9.63 -30.62
C GLY A 201 7.86 9.20 -29.37
N LYS A 202 8.48 8.50 -28.41
CA LYS A 202 7.85 8.15 -27.13
C LYS A 202 7.96 9.31 -26.15
N SER A 203 6.86 9.58 -25.43
CA SER A 203 6.86 10.58 -24.36
C SER A 203 7.63 10.04 -23.15
N GLU A 204 8.61 10.79 -22.70
CA GLU A 204 9.41 10.53 -21.51
C GLU A 204 9.24 11.67 -20.50
N LYS A 205 9.25 11.30 -19.22
CA LYS A 205 9.16 12.25 -18.11
C LYS A 205 10.56 12.74 -17.77
N VAL A 206 10.84 14.02 -18.01
CA VAL A 206 12.15 14.65 -17.80
C VAL A 206 12.07 15.61 -16.64
N LEU A 207 13.09 15.63 -15.79
CA LEU A 207 13.22 16.59 -14.69
C LEU A 207 13.30 18.01 -15.28
N SER A 208 12.45 18.92 -14.79
CA SER A 208 12.38 20.30 -15.27
C SER A 208 12.86 21.33 -14.24
N GLY A 209 12.91 20.98 -12.99
CA GLY A 209 13.32 21.86 -11.90
C GLY A 209 12.79 21.41 -10.56
N LYS A 210 12.56 22.38 -9.65
CA LYS A 210 12.07 22.14 -8.31
C LYS A 210 10.97 23.11 -7.95
N LYS A 211 10.10 22.70 -7.05
CA LYS A 211 9.07 23.56 -6.47
C LYS A 211 9.15 23.51 -4.95
N LEU A 212 9.12 24.71 -4.34
CA LEU A 212 9.09 24.90 -2.90
C LEU A 212 7.71 25.40 -2.49
N CYS A 213 7.07 24.72 -1.55
CA CYS A 213 5.75 25.07 -1.03
C CYS A 213 5.84 25.35 0.46
N ARG A 214 5.31 26.50 0.90
CA ARG A 214 5.24 26.88 2.32
C ARG A 214 3.87 26.64 2.88
N PHE A 215 3.81 25.92 4.01
CA PHE A 215 2.58 25.62 4.76
C PHE A 215 2.65 26.22 6.16
N ALA A 216 1.60 26.92 6.57
CA ALA A 216 1.48 27.48 7.90
C ALA A 216 1.09 26.41 8.92
N GLN A 217 1.78 26.42 10.05
CA GLN A 217 1.42 25.64 11.24
C GLN A 217 0.62 26.57 12.15
N PHE A 218 -0.64 26.21 12.41
CA PHE A 218 -1.52 27.10 13.15
C PHE A 218 -1.20 27.10 14.65
N PRO A 219 -1.41 28.22 15.34
CA PRO A 219 -1.21 28.32 16.79
C PRO A 219 -2.04 27.28 17.56
N ASP A 220 -1.62 26.97 18.78
CA ASP A 220 -2.29 26.01 19.69
C ASP A 220 -2.46 24.60 19.12
N GLY A 221 -1.65 24.21 18.14
CA GLY A 221 -1.73 22.91 17.50
C GLY A 221 -2.97 22.71 16.63
N LYS A 222 -3.69 23.79 16.30
CA LYS A 222 -4.83 23.74 15.39
C LYS A 222 -4.39 23.27 14.00
N LYS A 223 -5.28 22.61 13.29
CA LYS A 223 -5.02 22.04 11.97
C LYS A 223 -5.93 22.67 10.91
N GLY A 224 -5.42 22.73 9.68
CA GLY A 224 -6.22 23.06 8.51
C GLY A 224 -7.38 22.06 8.29
N ILE A 225 -8.25 22.38 7.34
CA ILE A 225 -9.48 21.59 7.11
C ILE A 225 -9.16 20.14 6.78
N MET A 226 -8.26 19.88 5.83
CA MET A 226 -7.94 18.52 5.41
C MET A 226 -7.26 17.68 6.50
N PRO A 227 -6.21 18.17 7.18
CA PRO A 227 -5.61 17.47 8.32
C PRO A 227 -6.62 17.19 9.44
N SER A 228 -7.46 18.16 9.82
CA SER A 228 -8.46 17.97 10.88
C SER A 228 -9.50 16.88 10.54
N ILE A 229 -9.92 16.80 9.27
CA ILE A 229 -10.81 15.74 8.77
C ILE A 229 -10.10 14.37 8.85
N LEU A 230 -8.83 14.30 8.50
CA LEU A 230 -8.04 13.07 8.57
C LEU A 230 -7.83 12.62 10.03
N GLU A 231 -7.58 13.54 10.96
CA GLU A 231 -7.51 13.24 12.41
C GLU A 231 -8.83 12.63 12.92
N GLU A 232 -9.96 13.22 12.55
CA GLU A 232 -11.28 12.68 12.89
C GLU A 232 -11.49 11.26 12.35
N LEU A 233 -11.11 11.01 11.10
CA LEU A 233 -11.23 9.68 10.47
C LEU A 233 -10.34 8.64 11.15
N LEU A 234 -9.07 8.97 11.43
CA LEU A 234 -8.13 8.06 12.08
C LEU A 234 -8.52 7.77 13.53
N SER A 235 -8.97 8.79 14.28
CA SER A 235 -9.45 8.63 15.67
C SER A 235 -10.73 7.79 15.71
N SER A 236 -11.70 8.04 14.83
CA SER A 236 -12.92 7.25 14.70
C SER A 236 -12.63 5.79 14.34
N ARG A 237 -11.67 5.54 13.46
CA ARG A 237 -11.18 4.20 13.15
C ARG A 237 -10.58 3.51 14.37
N LYS A 238 -9.70 4.21 15.10
CA LYS A 238 -9.05 3.67 16.32
C LYS A 238 -10.09 3.33 17.40
N ALA A 239 -11.07 4.22 17.61
CA ALA A 239 -12.19 3.98 18.54
C ALA A 239 -13.03 2.77 18.12
N THR A 240 -13.39 2.68 16.82
CA THR A 240 -14.16 1.54 16.30
C THR A 240 -13.42 0.22 16.46
N ARG A 241 -12.12 0.18 16.18
CA ARG A 241 -11.29 -1.03 16.35
C ARG A 241 -11.24 -1.51 17.80
N LYS A 242 -11.24 -0.59 18.79
CA LYS A 242 -11.27 -0.94 20.20
C LYS A 242 -12.60 -1.57 20.63
N LEU A 243 -13.69 -1.26 19.94
CA LEU A 243 -15.01 -1.82 20.22
C LEU A 243 -15.20 -3.24 19.68
N ILE A 244 -14.47 -3.65 18.63
CA ILE A 244 -14.62 -4.97 17.99
C ILE A 244 -14.42 -6.13 18.98
N PRO A 245 -13.33 -6.21 19.75
CA PRO A 245 -13.11 -7.32 20.69
C PRO A 245 -14.10 -7.33 21.87
N LEU A 246 -14.76 -6.22 22.15
CA LEU A 246 -15.75 -6.11 23.24
C LEU A 246 -17.14 -6.63 22.84
N GLN A 247 -17.38 -6.85 21.55
CA GLN A 247 -18.66 -7.37 21.08
C GLN A 247 -18.73 -8.89 21.23
N THR A 248 -19.89 -9.37 21.64
CA THR A 248 -20.21 -10.81 21.71
C THR A 248 -20.96 -11.27 20.44
N ASP A 249 -21.72 -10.38 19.80
CA ASP A 249 -22.48 -10.64 18.58
C ASP A 249 -21.56 -10.58 17.33
N GLU A 250 -21.48 -11.66 16.60
CA GLU A 250 -20.66 -11.78 15.38
C GLU A 250 -21.15 -10.84 14.25
N PHE A 251 -22.47 -10.58 14.18
CA PHE A 251 -22.99 -9.61 13.22
C PHE A 251 -22.47 -8.19 13.55
N MET A 252 -22.55 -7.77 14.80
CA MET A 252 -22.04 -6.47 15.23
C MET A 252 -20.52 -6.36 15.08
N LYS A 253 -19.75 -7.41 15.32
CA LYS A 253 -18.30 -7.43 15.01
C LYS A 253 -18.06 -7.14 13.55
N ASN A 254 -18.80 -7.81 12.67
CA ASN A 254 -18.67 -7.60 11.23
C ASN A 254 -19.06 -6.17 10.81
N VAL A 255 -20.16 -5.62 11.34
CA VAL A 255 -20.56 -4.23 11.11
C VAL A 255 -19.45 -3.25 11.50
N LEU A 256 -18.86 -3.43 12.69
CA LEU A 256 -17.77 -2.58 13.17
C LEU A 256 -16.50 -2.75 12.33
N ASP A 257 -16.21 -3.96 11.87
CA ASP A 257 -15.07 -4.19 10.97
C ASP A 257 -15.27 -3.48 9.62
N LYS A 258 -16.46 -3.57 9.02
CA LYS A 258 -16.80 -2.80 7.81
C LYS A 258 -16.72 -1.29 8.02
N ARG A 259 -17.16 -0.81 9.18
CA ARG A 259 -17.07 0.61 9.57
C ARG A 259 -15.62 1.08 9.67
N GLN A 260 -14.76 0.36 10.41
CA GLN A 260 -13.35 0.74 10.53
C GLN A 260 -12.62 0.68 9.18
N LEU A 261 -12.98 -0.29 8.32
CA LEU A 261 -12.44 -0.38 6.96
C LEU A 261 -12.89 0.81 6.11
N SER A 262 -14.14 1.25 6.23
CA SER A 262 -14.67 2.40 5.52
C SER A 262 -13.95 3.69 5.93
N TYR A 263 -13.65 3.90 7.22
CA TYR A 263 -12.80 5.00 7.68
C TYR A 263 -11.40 4.95 7.05
N LYS A 264 -10.76 3.77 7.04
CA LYS A 264 -9.45 3.58 6.42
C LYS A 264 -9.46 3.95 4.93
N LEU A 265 -10.45 3.44 4.19
CA LEU A 265 -10.57 3.70 2.76
C LEU A 265 -10.81 5.17 2.46
N THR A 266 -11.66 5.84 3.25
CA THR A 266 -11.95 7.27 3.09
C THR A 266 -10.70 8.11 3.34
N ALA A 267 -9.99 7.88 4.45
CA ALA A 267 -8.76 8.61 4.78
C ALA A 267 -7.67 8.44 3.71
N ASN A 268 -7.39 7.20 3.29
CA ASN A 268 -6.36 6.95 2.30
C ASN A 268 -6.71 7.47 0.89
N SER A 269 -8.01 7.62 0.59
CA SER A 269 -8.46 8.13 -0.71
C SER A 269 -8.42 9.66 -0.83
N LEU A 270 -8.41 10.40 0.30
CA LEU A 270 -8.41 11.86 0.29
C LEU A 270 -7.18 12.45 -0.39
N TYR A 271 -5.99 11.96 -0.04
CA TYR A 271 -4.76 12.32 -0.70
C TYR A 271 -4.84 12.14 -2.22
N GLY A 272 -5.30 10.98 -2.68
CA GLY A 272 -5.41 10.68 -4.11
C GLY A 272 -6.35 11.63 -4.85
N GLN A 273 -7.40 12.11 -4.20
CA GLN A 273 -8.31 13.09 -4.78
C GLN A 273 -7.70 14.50 -4.82
N CYS A 274 -6.88 14.90 -3.86
CA CYS A 274 -6.10 16.15 -3.97
C CYS A 274 -5.20 16.14 -5.22
N GLY A 275 -4.65 14.99 -5.59
CA GLY A 275 -3.81 14.83 -6.78
C GLY A 275 -4.56 14.54 -8.08
N ALA A 276 -5.85 14.30 -8.05
CA ALA A 276 -6.64 13.94 -9.23
C ALA A 276 -7.25 15.18 -9.91
N LYS A 277 -6.84 15.47 -11.15
CA LYS A 277 -7.32 16.62 -11.95
C LYS A 277 -8.86 16.70 -12.06
N THR A 278 -9.54 15.56 -12.01
CA THR A 278 -11.02 15.49 -12.09
C THR A 278 -11.72 15.82 -10.76
N SER A 279 -10.98 15.90 -9.66
CA SER A 279 -11.53 16.16 -8.34
C SER A 279 -12.01 17.61 -8.18
N THR A 280 -13.07 17.79 -7.37
CA THR A 280 -13.61 19.12 -7.00
C THR A 280 -12.71 19.88 -6.03
N PHE A 281 -11.80 19.18 -5.35
CA PHE A 281 -10.81 19.76 -4.43
C PHE A 281 -9.37 19.42 -4.85
N TYR A 282 -9.14 19.42 -6.16
CA TYR A 282 -7.81 19.22 -6.73
C TYR A 282 -6.83 20.28 -6.23
N GLU A 283 -5.72 19.87 -5.65
CA GLU A 283 -4.61 20.72 -5.24
C GLU A 283 -3.29 19.95 -5.36
N LYS A 284 -2.65 20.09 -6.52
CA LYS A 284 -1.42 19.38 -6.87
C LYS A 284 -0.31 19.58 -5.85
N ASP A 285 -0.16 20.81 -5.34
CA ASP A 285 0.93 21.12 -4.41
C ASP A 285 0.77 20.41 -3.07
N VAL A 286 -0.46 20.24 -2.59
CA VAL A 286 -0.75 19.43 -1.38
C VAL A 286 -0.42 17.98 -1.61
N ALA A 287 -0.83 17.42 -2.74
CA ALA A 287 -0.56 16.03 -3.08
C ALA A 287 0.93 15.75 -3.26
N ALA A 288 1.64 16.62 -4.00
CA ALA A 288 3.08 16.50 -4.24
C ALA A 288 3.90 16.66 -2.94
N SER A 289 3.51 17.60 -2.07
CA SER A 289 4.13 17.78 -0.75
C SER A 289 3.91 16.56 0.15
N THR A 290 2.74 15.92 0.07
CA THR A 290 2.45 14.68 0.82
C THR A 290 3.36 13.54 0.39
N THR A 291 3.53 13.32 -0.92
CA THR A 291 4.45 12.27 -1.42
C THR A 291 5.90 12.59 -1.15
N ALA A 292 6.30 13.87 -1.23
CA ALA A 292 7.67 14.30 -0.89
C ALA A 292 7.99 14.01 0.59
N THR A 293 7.07 14.33 1.50
CA THR A 293 7.18 13.98 2.92
C THR A 293 7.26 12.47 3.11
N GLY A 294 6.42 11.69 2.41
CA GLY A 294 6.46 10.22 2.47
C GLY A 294 7.80 9.64 2.01
N ARG A 295 8.37 10.15 0.92
CA ARG A 295 9.72 9.74 0.44
C ARG A 295 10.81 10.03 1.47
N LYS A 296 10.76 11.22 2.09
CA LYS A 296 11.71 11.61 3.16
C LYS A 296 11.60 10.67 4.36
N LEU A 297 10.38 10.32 4.76
CA LEU A 297 10.13 9.42 5.88
C LEU A 297 10.58 7.99 5.59
N LEU A 298 10.36 7.46 4.38
CA LEU A 298 10.87 6.14 4.01
C LEU A 298 12.41 6.09 4.08
N THR A 299 13.08 7.13 3.58
CA THR A 299 14.54 7.26 3.66
C THR A 299 15.01 7.37 5.11
N TYR A 300 14.28 8.11 5.95
CA TYR A 300 14.55 8.21 7.39
C TYR A 300 14.45 6.82 8.06
N GLY A 301 13.37 6.08 7.83
CA GLY A 301 13.21 4.73 8.41
C GLY A 301 14.34 3.78 8.00
N LYS A 302 14.75 3.81 6.72
CA LYS A 302 15.94 3.07 6.25
C LYS A 302 17.20 3.46 7.02
N ARG A 303 17.48 4.76 7.14
CA ARG A 303 18.69 5.26 7.80
C ARG A 303 18.74 4.93 9.29
N VAL A 304 17.64 5.08 10.01
CA VAL A 304 17.58 4.72 11.44
C VAL A 304 17.94 3.26 11.66
N ILE A 305 17.43 2.37 10.82
CA ILE A 305 17.73 0.94 10.92
C ILE A 305 19.22 0.67 10.65
N GLU A 306 19.78 1.19 9.55
CA GLU A 306 21.17 0.94 9.17
C GLU A 306 22.18 1.63 10.13
N GLU A 307 21.87 2.83 10.62
CA GLU A 307 22.76 3.59 11.51
C GLU A 307 22.70 3.12 12.98
N CYS A 308 21.49 2.77 13.48
CA CYS A 308 21.31 2.37 14.87
C CYS A 308 21.57 0.88 15.14
N TYR A 309 21.48 0.03 14.12
CA TYR A 309 21.65 -1.42 14.24
C TYR A 309 22.75 -1.97 13.31
N GLY A 310 23.52 -1.08 12.68
CA GLY A 310 24.69 -1.43 11.87
C GLY A 310 25.94 -1.57 12.73
N ASP A 311 26.60 -2.72 12.64
CA ASP A 311 27.88 -3.03 13.28
C ASP A 311 27.92 -2.75 14.79
N ILE A 312 26.88 -3.20 15.54
CA ILE A 312 26.77 -3.01 16.99
C ILE A 312 26.45 -4.31 17.72
N VAL A 313 26.80 -4.35 19.02
CA VAL A 313 26.36 -5.40 19.94
C VAL A 313 25.05 -4.95 20.59
N VAL A 314 23.99 -5.75 20.39
CA VAL A 314 22.68 -5.53 20.99
C VAL A 314 22.39 -6.60 22.05
N ASN A 315 21.63 -6.24 23.07
CA ASN A 315 21.20 -7.18 24.12
C ASN A 315 19.76 -7.59 23.87
N THR A 316 19.52 -8.87 23.68
CA THR A 316 18.19 -9.43 23.46
C THR A 316 17.65 -10.08 24.74
N HIS A 317 16.31 -10.07 24.92
CA HIS A 317 15.69 -10.66 26.10
C HIS A 317 15.88 -12.17 26.17
N CYS A 318 15.72 -12.86 25.04
CA CYS A 318 15.70 -14.33 25.03
C CYS A 318 17.05 -14.99 24.73
N HIS A 319 17.97 -14.29 24.06
CA HIS A 319 19.17 -14.91 23.52
C HIS A 319 20.50 -14.21 23.94
N GLY A 320 20.41 -13.25 24.87
CA GLY A 320 21.57 -12.50 25.36
C GLY A 320 22.16 -11.53 24.33
N LYS A 321 23.47 -11.29 24.45
CA LYS A 321 24.16 -10.36 23.56
C LYS A 321 24.45 -10.98 22.20
N VAL A 322 24.14 -10.26 21.14
CA VAL A 322 24.41 -10.65 19.76
C VAL A 322 24.97 -9.45 18.98
N HIS A 323 25.76 -9.71 17.96
CA HIS A 323 26.25 -8.69 17.06
C HIS A 323 25.26 -8.51 15.91
N SER A 324 24.84 -7.28 15.66
CA SER A 324 23.95 -6.89 14.57
C SER A 324 24.71 -6.07 13.54
N ASN A 325 24.47 -6.36 12.26
CA ASN A 325 24.90 -5.53 11.14
C ASN A 325 23.72 -5.32 10.19
N ALA A 326 22.83 -4.43 10.58
CA ALA A 326 21.59 -4.19 9.87
C ALA A 326 21.84 -3.67 8.46
N GLU A 327 21.16 -4.28 7.50
CA GLU A 327 21.24 -3.95 6.10
C GLU A 327 19.84 -3.86 5.48
N TYR A 328 19.59 -2.77 4.78
CA TYR A 328 18.41 -2.58 3.97
C TYR A 328 18.32 -3.60 2.84
N VAL A 329 17.14 -4.15 2.60
CA VAL A 329 16.86 -5.14 1.55
C VAL A 329 15.93 -4.57 0.47
N TYR A 330 14.85 -3.90 0.88
CA TYR A 330 13.84 -3.36 -0.02
C TYR A 330 12.98 -2.30 0.68
N GLY A 331 12.40 -1.37 -0.08
CA GLY A 331 11.46 -0.40 0.45
C GLY A 331 10.38 -0.06 -0.59
N ASP A 332 9.12 -0.01 -0.15
CA ASP A 332 7.99 0.26 -1.03
C ASP A 332 6.99 1.18 -0.33
N THR A 333 6.95 2.43 -0.78
CA THR A 333 6.00 3.46 -0.34
C THR A 333 6.07 3.79 1.14
N ASP A 334 5.63 2.89 2.01
CA ASP A 334 5.47 3.03 3.47
C ASP A 334 6.19 1.93 4.25
N SER A 335 6.72 0.92 3.59
CA SER A 335 7.38 -0.21 4.24
C SER A 335 8.87 -0.31 3.92
N VAL A 336 9.68 -0.65 4.94
CA VAL A 336 11.11 -0.91 4.83
C VAL A 336 11.39 -2.36 5.22
N PHE A 337 12.03 -3.09 4.30
CA PHE A 337 12.50 -4.46 4.52
C PHE A 337 14.00 -4.45 4.77
N PHE A 338 14.45 -5.17 5.79
CA PHE A 338 15.85 -5.21 6.19
C PHE A 338 16.18 -6.52 6.89
N THR A 339 17.47 -6.82 6.98
CA THR A 339 18.03 -7.94 7.75
C THR A 339 19.03 -7.43 8.75
N PHE A 340 19.16 -8.09 9.91
CA PHE A 340 20.15 -7.72 10.91
C PHE A 340 21.50 -8.40 10.72
N ASN A 341 21.62 -9.40 9.85
CA ASN A 341 22.84 -10.18 9.64
C ASN A 341 23.50 -10.60 10.96
N LEU A 342 22.72 -11.27 11.80
CA LEU A 342 23.04 -11.57 13.19
C LEU A 342 24.24 -12.52 13.31
N LYS A 343 25.15 -12.20 14.26
CA LYS A 343 26.28 -13.04 14.64
C LYS A 343 26.39 -13.18 16.15
N THR A 344 27.03 -14.27 16.59
CA THR A 344 27.49 -14.40 17.98
C THR A 344 28.63 -13.43 18.27
N LEU A 345 28.99 -13.23 19.53
CA LEU A 345 30.14 -12.40 19.90
C LEU A 345 31.46 -12.96 19.37
N ASP A 346 31.51 -14.26 19.09
CA ASP A 346 32.68 -14.95 18.50
C ASP A 346 32.71 -14.85 16.96
N GLY A 347 31.72 -14.16 16.36
CA GLY A 347 31.64 -13.91 14.92
C GLY A 347 30.93 -14.99 14.11
N GLU A 348 30.37 -16.05 14.72
CA GLU A 348 29.60 -17.07 14.04
C GLU A 348 28.22 -16.55 13.63
N ASP A 349 27.76 -16.90 12.44
CA ASP A 349 26.44 -16.52 11.93
C ASP A 349 25.32 -17.19 12.74
N ILE A 350 24.34 -16.38 13.16
CA ILE A 350 23.09 -16.87 13.75
C ILE A 350 22.06 -17.02 12.64
N ARG A 351 21.54 -18.21 12.45
CA ARG A 351 20.63 -18.57 11.36
C ARG A 351 19.39 -19.30 11.87
N GLY A 352 18.39 -19.48 11.01
CA GLY A 352 17.20 -20.27 11.28
C GLY A 352 16.29 -19.70 12.38
N GLN A 353 15.70 -20.58 13.19
CA GLN A 353 14.69 -20.21 14.19
C GLN A 353 15.21 -19.18 15.19
N LYS A 354 16.43 -19.37 15.69
CA LYS A 354 17.05 -18.43 16.65
C LYS A 354 17.19 -17.03 16.05
N ALA A 355 17.62 -16.94 14.79
CA ALA A 355 17.70 -15.67 14.08
C ALA A 355 16.32 -15.03 13.88
N LEU A 356 15.29 -15.83 13.62
CA LEU A 356 13.91 -15.37 13.46
C LEU A 356 13.38 -14.72 14.75
N ASP A 357 13.56 -15.40 15.89
CA ASP A 357 13.13 -14.91 17.20
C ASP A 357 13.78 -13.56 17.53
N ILE A 358 15.11 -13.49 17.37
CA ILE A 358 15.88 -12.26 17.62
C ILE A 358 15.45 -11.13 16.65
N THR A 359 15.25 -11.46 15.38
CA THR A 359 14.86 -10.47 14.36
C THR A 359 13.49 -9.87 14.66
N ILE A 360 12.52 -10.66 15.10
CA ILE A 360 11.19 -10.17 15.50
C ILE A 360 11.30 -9.21 16.69
N GLU A 361 12.09 -9.55 17.71
CA GLU A 361 12.33 -8.70 18.87
C GLU A 361 12.99 -7.37 18.49
N LEU A 362 14.12 -7.43 17.80
CA LEU A 362 14.88 -6.23 17.40
C LEU A 362 14.12 -5.35 16.43
N ALA A 363 13.30 -5.92 15.53
CA ALA A 363 12.52 -5.14 14.60
C ALA A 363 11.37 -4.36 15.28
N GLN A 364 10.79 -4.90 16.35
CA GLN A 364 9.84 -4.17 17.19
C GLN A 364 10.55 -3.00 17.89
N GLU A 365 11.69 -3.25 18.50
CA GLU A 365 12.51 -2.22 19.16
C GLU A 365 12.92 -1.11 18.18
N ALA A 366 13.37 -1.49 16.97
CA ALA A 366 13.76 -0.55 15.93
C ALA A 366 12.59 0.36 15.48
N GLY A 367 11.39 -0.21 15.34
CA GLY A 367 10.18 0.56 15.05
C GLY A 367 9.85 1.57 16.16
N GLU A 368 9.87 1.14 17.41
CA GLU A 368 9.64 2.00 18.56
C GLU A 368 10.70 3.11 18.68
N LEU A 369 11.97 2.77 18.46
CA LEU A 369 13.07 3.73 18.48
C LEU A 369 12.88 4.81 17.40
N ALA A 370 12.62 4.40 16.16
CA ALA A 370 12.37 5.33 15.07
C ALA A 370 11.18 6.24 15.34
N THR A 371 10.09 5.70 15.90
CA THR A 371 8.86 6.43 16.22
C THR A 371 9.08 7.54 17.25
N LYS A 372 9.99 7.38 18.20
CA LYS A 372 10.28 8.39 19.23
C LYS A 372 10.73 9.73 18.65
N PHE A 373 11.36 9.74 17.50
CA PHE A 373 11.88 10.93 16.82
C PHE A 373 10.99 11.43 15.69
N LEU A 374 9.86 10.76 15.44
CA LEU A 374 8.91 11.17 14.42
C LEU A 374 7.93 12.22 14.95
N LYS A 375 7.57 13.15 14.08
CA LYS A 375 6.49 14.11 14.33
C LYS A 375 5.15 13.37 14.35
N LYS A 376 4.37 13.58 15.41
CA LYS A 376 3.04 12.92 15.51
C LYS A 376 2.12 13.34 14.37
N PRO A 377 1.24 12.47 13.87
CA PRO A 377 0.89 11.13 14.37
C PRO A 377 1.68 9.96 13.73
N HIS A 378 2.83 10.22 13.11
CA HIS A 378 3.63 9.15 12.50
C HIS A 378 4.03 8.08 13.50
N ASP A 379 3.89 6.83 13.07
CA ASP A 379 4.21 5.63 13.81
C ASP A 379 4.80 4.60 12.84
N LEU A 380 6.03 4.14 13.10
CA LEU A 380 6.71 3.12 12.34
C LEU A 380 6.62 1.80 13.08
N GLU A 381 5.66 0.98 12.71
CA GLU A 381 5.32 -0.26 13.41
C GLU A 381 6.01 -1.47 12.77
N TYR A 382 6.43 -2.44 13.60
CA TYR A 382 6.76 -3.77 13.11
C TYR A 382 5.51 -4.43 12.51
N GLU A 383 5.61 -4.91 11.27
CA GLU A 383 4.49 -5.57 10.59
C GLU A 383 4.67 -7.09 10.53
N LYS A 384 5.85 -7.55 10.11
CA LYS A 384 6.11 -8.97 9.81
C LYS A 384 7.58 -9.26 9.60
N THR A 385 7.94 -10.55 9.66
CA THR A 385 9.25 -11.06 9.26
C THR A 385 9.09 -12.22 8.28
N PHE A 386 9.97 -12.31 7.30
CA PHE A 386 10.01 -13.40 6.32
C PHE A 386 11.23 -14.29 6.53
N MET A 387 11.02 -15.61 6.56
CA MET A 387 12.08 -16.62 6.54
C MET A 387 11.53 -17.98 6.08
N PRO A 388 11.90 -18.51 4.90
CA PRO A 388 12.72 -17.89 3.85
C PRO A 388 12.05 -16.69 3.17
N PHE A 389 12.85 -15.88 2.46
CA PHE A 389 12.40 -14.77 1.63
C PHE A 389 13.12 -14.78 0.28
N CYS A 390 12.36 -14.70 -0.81
CA CYS A 390 12.88 -14.59 -2.17
C CYS A 390 12.38 -13.29 -2.78
N LEU A 391 13.31 -12.36 -3.04
CA LEU A 391 13.04 -11.07 -3.65
C LEU A 391 13.52 -11.07 -5.10
N LEU A 392 12.58 -11.00 -6.05
CA LEU A 392 12.85 -11.10 -7.49
C LEU A 392 13.03 -9.74 -8.16
N SER A 393 12.20 -8.79 -7.80
CA SER A 393 12.22 -7.42 -8.33
C SER A 393 11.30 -6.51 -7.51
N LYS A 394 11.24 -5.22 -7.85
CA LYS A 394 10.25 -4.29 -7.26
C LYS A 394 8.85 -4.89 -7.33
N LYS A 395 8.17 -4.96 -6.19
CA LYS A 395 6.79 -5.48 -6.02
C LYS A 395 6.60 -6.97 -6.37
N ARG A 396 7.70 -7.75 -6.45
CA ARG A 396 7.65 -9.18 -6.77
C ARG A 396 8.51 -9.98 -5.79
N TYR A 397 7.86 -10.61 -4.83
CA TYR A 397 8.54 -11.43 -3.82
C TYR A 397 7.63 -12.55 -3.29
N VAL A 398 8.26 -13.55 -2.69
CA VAL A 398 7.59 -14.64 -1.97
C VAL A 398 8.37 -14.99 -0.72
N GLY A 399 7.69 -15.41 0.34
CA GLY A 399 8.32 -15.85 1.58
C GLY A 399 7.34 -16.50 2.53
N MET A 400 7.90 -17.13 3.57
CA MET A 400 7.13 -17.55 4.73
C MET A 400 7.07 -16.38 5.69
N LEU A 401 5.88 -15.87 5.91
CA LEU A 401 5.58 -14.70 6.74
C LEU A 401 5.28 -15.16 8.16
N TYR A 402 5.93 -14.50 9.11
CA TYR A 402 5.68 -14.57 10.55
C TYR A 402 5.28 -13.20 11.06
N GLU A 403 4.24 -13.16 11.89
CA GLU A 403 3.85 -11.96 12.63
C GLU A 403 4.63 -11.92 13.96
N LEU A 404 3.95 -11.86 15.10
CA LEU A 404 4.61 -11.88 16.41
C LEU A 404 5.00 -13.30 16.88
N ASP A 405 4.32 -14.33 16.40
CA ASP A 405 4.56 -15.71 16.77
C ASP A 405 5.51 -16.39 15.77
N PRO A 406 6.75 -16.68 16.14
CA PRO A 406 7.74 -17.26 15.23
C PRO A 406 7.43 -18.72 14.83
N ASN A 407 6.42 -19.34 15.45
CA ASN A 407 5.99 -20.71 15.14
C ASN A 407 4.81 -20.76 14.14
N LYS A 408 4.19 -19.63 13.83
CA LYS A 408 3.03 -19.56 12.92
C LYS A 408 3.37 -18.91 11.58
N GLY A 409 4.05 -19.67 10.74
CA GLY A 409 4.40 -19.27 9.38
C GLY A 409 3.23 -19.39 8.39
N LYS A 410 3.07 -18.40 7.52
CA LYS A 410 2.11 -18.39 6.39
C LYS A 410 2.84 -18.05 5.08
N ARG A 411 2.63 -18.83 4.02
CA ARG A 411 3.18 -18.45 2.71
C ARG A 411 2.48 -17.18 2.18
N LYS A 412 3.26 -16.15 1.92
CA LYS A 412 2.83 -14.90 1.29
C LYS A 412 3.58 -14.68 0.00
N SER A 413 2.85 -14.32 -1.06
CA SER A 413 3.43 -13.95 -2.35
C SER A 413 2.83 -12.65 -2.86
N MET A 414 3.66 -11.79 -3.41
CA MET A 414 3.28 -10.50 -4.00
C MET A 414 3.77 -10.43 -5.45
N GLY A 415 2.89 -10.02 -6.36
CA GLY A 415 3.22 -9.78 -7.77
C GLY A 415 3.68 -10.99 -8.58
N ILE A 416 3.56 -12.21 -8.04
CA ILE A 416 4.04 -13.45 -8.65
C ILE A 416 2.96 -14.10 -9.53
N VAL A 417 3.42 -14.77 -10.57
CA VAL A 417 2.67 -15.45 -11.63
C VAL A 417 1.59 -16.43 -11.14
N LEU A 418 1.77 -17.04 -9.96
CA LEU A 418 0.85 -18.03 -9.40
C LEU A 418 -0.61 -17.58 -9.27
N LYS A 419 -0.86 -16.28 -9.18
CA LYS A 419 -2.21 -15.71 -9.03
C LYS A 419 -2.77 -15.08 -10.31
N ARG A 420 -1.96 -14.98 -11.35
CA ARG A 420 -2.39 -14.36 -12.61
C ARG A 420 -3.13 -15.36 -13.48
N ARG A 421 -4.20 -14.91 -14.13
CA ARG A 421 -5.02 -15.76 -15.02
C ARG A 421 -4.50 -15.82 -16.44
N ASP A 422 -3.59 -14.92 -16.80
CA ASP A 422 -3.00 -14.76 -18.12
C ASP A 422 -1.80 -15.69 -18.39
N ASN A 423 -1.50 -16.63 -17.49
CA ASN A 423 -0.43 -17.59 -17.67
C ASN A 423 -0.99 -19.00 -17.79
N ALA A 424 -0.40 -19.80 -18.68
CA ALA A 424 -0.73 -21.20 -18.85
C ALA A 424 -0.66 -21.98 -17.51
N PRO A 425 -1.51 -23.00 -17.31
CA PRO A 425 -1.53 -23.78 -16.07
C PRO A 425 -0.17 -24.40 -15.72
N ILE A 426 0.61 -24.85 -16.70
CA ILE A 426 1.94 -25.41 -16.50
C ILE A 426 2.91 -24.43 -15.84
N VAL A 427 2.85 -23.14 -16.21
CA VAL A 427 3.69 -22.11 -15.58
C VAL A 427 3.40 -22.03 -14.09
N LYS A 428 2.13 -22.18 -13.69
CA LYS A 428 1.75 -22.19 -12.27
C LYS A 428 2.21 -23.45 -11.55
N ASP A 429 2.16 -24.59 -12.22
CA ASP A 429 2.59 -25.88 -11.65
C ASP A 429 4.11 -25.87 -11.42
N VAL A 430 4.88 -25.50 -12.44
CA VAL A 430 6.35 -25.46 -12.35
C VAL A 430 6.82 -24.38 -11.37
N TYR A 431 6.32 -23.16 -11.52
CA TYR A 431 6.70 -22.06 -10.63
C TYR A 431 6.25 -22.29 -9.18
N GLY A 432 5.07 -22.90 -9.01
CA GLY A 432 4.55 -23.28 -7.69
C GLY A 432 5.37 -24.36 -7.03
N GLY A 433 5.80 -25.36 -7.79
CA GLY A 433 6.66 -26.46 -7.31
C GLY A 433 8.04 -25.94 -6.85
N ILE A 434 8.69 -25.12 -7.66
CA ILE A 434 9.97 -24.47 -7.29
C ILE A 434 9.83 -23.68 -5.99
N ILE A 435 8.81 -22.83 -5.90
CA ILE A 435 8.57 -22.02 -4.70
C ILE A 435 8.30 -22.91 -3.48
N ASP A 436 7.53 -23.99 -3.63
CA ASP A 436 7.23 -24.89 -2.52
C ASP A 436 8.48 -25.60 -2.00
N ILE A 437 9.36 -26.06 -2.88
CA ILE A 437 10.65 -26.65 -2.51
C ILE A 437 11.51 -25.61 -1.78
N LEU A 438 11.70 -24.42 -2.36
CA LEU A 438 12.52 -23.37 -1.75
C LEU A 438 11.98 -22.90 -0.39
N MET A 439 10.65 -22.78 -0.23
CA MET A 439 10.03 -22.26 0.99
C MET A 439 9.88 -23.30 2.10
N LYS A 440 9.74 -24.57 1.77
CA LYS A 440 9.52 -25.63 2.77
C LYS A 440 10.78 -26.43 3.06
N GLU A 441 11.51 -26.81 2.02
CA GLU A 441 12.67 -27.70 2.10
C GLU A 441 13.98 -26.93 2.13
N LYS A 442 13.97 -25.65 1.66
CA LYS A 442 15.15 -24.76 1.57
C LYS A 442 16.28 -25.34 0.73
N ASP A 443 15.96 -26.22 -0.20
CA ASP A 443 16.89 -26.97 -1.04
C ASP A 443 16.89 -26.40 -2.46
N VAL A 444 17.97 -25.72 -2.83
CA VAL A 444 18.14 -25.08 -4.13
C VAL A 444 18.43 -26.13 -5.22
N GLU A 445 19.25 -27.13 -4.92
CA GLU A 445 19.60 -28.18 -5.88
C GLU A 445 18.37 -29.00 -6.26
N LYS A 446 17.56 -29.39 -5.28
CA LYS A 446 16.30 -30.09 -5.50
C LYS A 446 15.31 -29.26 -6.32
N ALA A 447 15.28 -27.91 -6.14
CA ALA A 447 14.46 -27.02 -6.95
C ALA A 447 14.93 -26.98 -8.42
N ILE A 448 16.24 -27.03 -8.65
CA ILE A 448 16.84 -27.08 -9.99
C ILE A 448 16.52 -28.42 -10.65
N ASP A 449 16.67 -29.53 -9.94
CA ASP A 449 16.34 -30.88 -10.44
C ASP A 449 14.86 -31.01 -10.80
N PHE A 450 13.98 -30.45 -9.96
CA PHE A 450 12.55 -30.38 -10.26
C PHE A 450 12.29 -29.57 -11.54
N LEU A 451 12.95 -28.43 -11.74
CA LEU A 451 12.82 -27.63 -12.96
C LEU A 451 13.30 -28.42 -14.19
N HIS A 452 14.47 -29.08 -14.10
CA HIS A 452 15.00 -29.91 -15.18
C HIS A 452 14.02 -31.02 -15.55
N SER A 453 13.45 -31.72 -14.54
CA SER A 453 12.44 -32.77 -14.77
C SER A 453 11.19 -32.22 -15.46
N CYS A 454 10.73 -31.01 -15.07
CA CYS A 454 9.59 -30.38 -15.72
C CYS A 454 9.88 -30.01 -17.19
N LEU A 455 11.05 -29.43 -17.47
CA LEU A 455 11.48 -29.12 -18.84
C LEU A 455 11.62 -30.39 -19.71
N GLN A 456 12.20 -31.46 -19.18
CA GLN A 456 12.29 -32.73 -19.88
C GLN A 456 10.89 -33.28 -20.20
N ASN A 457 9.95 -33.22 -19.25
CA ASN A 457 8.58 -33.65 -19.45
C ASN A 457 7.81 -32.82 -20.51
N ILE A 458 8.20 -31.56 -20.73
CA ILE A 458 7.67 -30.76 -21.85
C ILE A 458 8.22 -31.26 -23.17
N ILE A 459 9.54 -31.50 -23.23
CA ILE A 459 10.20 -32.03 -24.43
C ILE A 459 9.64 -33.41 -24.81
N ASP A 460 9.38 -34.25 -23.81
CA ASP A 460 8.83 -35.62 -23.98
C ASP A 460 7.30 -35.63 -24.22
N GLU A 461 6.66 -34.43 -24.39
CA GLU A 461 5.21 -34.25 -24.62
C GLU A 461 4.33 -34.94 -23.56
N LYS A 462 4.82 -35.06 -22.32
CA LYS A 462 4.06 -35.69 -21.21
C LYS A 462 2.96 -34.83 -20.62
N TYR A 463 2.94 -33.54 -20.89
CA TYR A 463 1.88 -32.66 -20.44
C TYR A 463 0.75 -32.57 -21.47
N PRO A 464 -0.51 -32.65 -21.03
CA PRO A 464 -1.64 -32.46 -21.93
C PRO A 464 -1.71 -31.03 -22.42
N LEU A 465 -2.25 -30.83 -23.63
CA LEU A 465 -2.27 -29.53 -24.33
C LEU A 465 -2.99 -28.42 -23.57
N ASP A 466 -4.02 -28.75 -22.79
CA ASP A 466 -4.77 -27.83 -21.94
C ASP A 466 -3.92 -27.19 -20.80
N LYS A 467 -2.80 -27.83 -20.45
CA LYS A 467 -1.83 -27.24 -19.51
C LYS A 467 -0.88 -26.23 -20.15
N LEU A 468 -0.73 -26.28 -21.44
CA LEU A 468 0.21 -25.45 -22.20
C LEU A 468 -0.45 -24.18 -22.78
N ILE A 469 -1.77 -24.11 -22.75
CA ILE A 469 -2.57 -23.01 -23.33
C ILE A 469 -3.04 -22.02 -22.25
#